data_4efdf3bc0243920952626da76339d2c7
#
_entry.id   4efdf3bc0243920952626da76339d2c7
#
_cell.length_a   1.000
_cell.length_b   1.000
_cell.length_c   1.000
_cell.angle_alpha   90.00
_cell.angle_beta   90.00
_cell.angle_gamma   90.00
#
_symmetry.space_group_name_H-M   'P 1'
#
loop_
_entity.id
_entity.type
_entity.pdbx_description
1 polymer ?
#
loop_
_entity_poly.entity_id
_entity_poly.type
_entity_poly.pdbx_seq_one_letter_code
_entity_poly.pdbx_strand_id
1 'polypeptide(L)'
;MRHLSADVLVIGAGGAGMYAAIEAARAGANVLLLDRSLIGRGGATIMAQMTVAAAVGPPGSDHWRHHLADTLVAGRGLCDPELARLLCEAGVEVIQEMERWKVGWARDGAHLRSVQAPGHDRPRCVYVDFLSTGPAVSKTLRGVVQRTPRIERLGDALVTDLVTRDGVVTGAVVVHIETGKVLTIGANATIIATGGLTRLYRRNSASANMGGDGYALALRAGAELIDME
;
A
#
# COMPACT_ATOMS: atom_id res chain seq x y z
N MET A 1 -21.36 7.86 -21.24
CA MET A 1 -20.15 7.65 -20.41
C MET A 1 -20.30 8.54 -19.18
N ARG A 2 -20.16 8.00 -17.97
CA ARG A 2 -20.24 8.82 -16.74
C ARG A 2 -18.85 9.40 -16.45
N HIS A 3 -18.79 10.68 -16.14
CA HIS A 3 -17.56 11.37 -15.75
C HIS A 3 -17.56 11.61 -14.25
N LEU A 4 -16.44 11.28 -13.59
CA LEU A 4 -16.16 11.56 -12.19
C LEU A 4 -14.92 12.46 -12.09
N SER A 5 -14.75 13.16 -10.98
CA SER A 5 -13.56 13.97 -10.71
C SER A 5 -13.15 13.88 -9.25
N ALA A 6 -11.85 13.97 -9.01
CA ALA A 6 -11.26 14.03 -7.68
C ALA A 6 -9.99 14.90 -7.70
N ASP A 7 -9.53 15.37 -6.55
CA ASP A 7 -8.22 16.01 -6.46
C ASP A 7 -7.11 14.96 -6.59
N VAL A 8 -7.29 13.82 -5.94
CA VAL A 8 -6.36 12.69 -5.99
C VAL A 8 -7.11 11.40 -6.33
N LEU A 9 -6.65 10.72 -7.38
CA LEU A 9 -7.08 9.37 -7.74
C LEU A 9 -6.08 8.37 -7.17
N VAL A 10 -6.55 7.40 -6.37
CA VAL A 10 -5.73 6.30 -5.86
C VAL A 10 -6.20 5.00 -6.50
N ILE A 11 -5.31 4.32 -7.23
CA ILE A 11 -5.59 3.08 -7.95
C ILE A 11 -5.02 1.89 -7.16
N GLY A 12 -5.89 1.08 -6.60
CA GLY A 12 -5.58 -0.05 -5.72
C GLY A 12 -5.82 0.26 -4.26
N ALA A 13 -6.67 -0.53 -3.60
CA ALA A 13 -7.05 -0.37 -2.20
C ALA A 13 -6.45 -1.45 -1.29
N GLY A 14 -5.20 -1.85 -1.55
CA GLY A 14 -4.35 -2.56 -0.60
C GLY A 14 -3.89 -1.65 0.54
N GLY A 15 -2.96 -2.11 1.38
CA GLY A 15 -2.43 -1.32 2.49
C GLY A 15 -1.86 0.03 2.05
N ALA A 16 -1.04 0.03 1.00
CA ALA A 16 -0.42 1.25 0.47
C ALA A 16 -1.46 2.25 -0.03
N GLY A 17 -2.43 1.80 -0.85
CA GLY A 17 -3.44 2.69 -1.42
C GLY A 17 -4.41 3.24 -0.37
N MET A 18 -4.84 2.42 0.59
CA MET A 18 -5.68 2.90 1.69
C MET A 18 -4.95 3.93 2.55
N TYR A 19 -3.67 3.70 2.85
CA TYR A 19 -2.87 4.63 3.64
C TYR A 19 -2.64 5.94 2.86
N ALA A 20 -2.27 5.86 1.58
CA ALA A 20 -2.10 7.03 0.71
C ALA A 20 -3.39 7.86 0.59
N ALA A 21 -4.55 7.20 0.47
CA ALA A 21 -5.85 7.88 0.44
C ALA A 21 -6.15 8.63 1.76
N ILE A 22 -5.79 8.03 2.91
CA ILE A 22 -5.94 8.66 4.22
C ILE A 22 -5.06 9.90 4.32
N GLU A 23 -3.79 9.83 3.92
CA GLU A 23 -2.86 10.95 3.98
C GLU A 23 -3.26 12.08 3.01
N ALA A 24 -3.66 11.74 1.78
CA ALA A 24 -4.17 12.73 0.83
C ALA A 24 -5.41 13.47 1.38
N ALA A 25 -6.33 12.73 1.99
CA ALA A 25 -7.52 13.32 2.62
C ALA A 25 -7.17 14.20 3.84
N ARG A 26 -6.17 13.83 4.63
CA ARG A 26 -5.63 14.66 5.72
C ARG A 26 -5.01 15.95 5.22
N ALA A 27 -4.35 15.91 4.06
CA ALA A 27 -3.84 17.10 3.39
C ALA A 27 -4.94 17.97 2.77
N GLY A 28 -6.21 17.61 2.91
CA GLY A 28 -7.37 18.39 2.46
C GLY A 28 -7.90 18.00 1.08
N ALA A 29 -7.32 17.01 0.40
CA ALA A 29 -7.76 16.57 -0.92
C ALA A 29 -9.07 15.77 -0.86
N ASN A 30 -9.90 15.89 -1.90
CA ASN A 30 -10.98 14.96 -2.17
C ASN A 30 -10.41 13.78 -2.96
N VAL A 31 -10.53 12.59 -2.39
CA VAL A 31 -9.87 11.39 -2.90
C VAL A 31 -10.91 10.44 -3.47
N LEU A 32 -10.61 9.89 -4.66
CA LEU A 32 -11.33 8.73 -5.17
C LEU A 32 -10.40 7.51 -5.11
N LEU A 33 -10.76 6.55 -4.25
CA LEU A 33 -10.03 5.30 -4.06
C LEU A 33 -10.70 4.18 -4.85
N LEU A 34 -9.97 3.60 -5.80
CA LEU A 34 -10.44 2.51 -6.66
C LEU A 34 -9.81 1.17 -6.28
N ASP A 35 -10.56 0.10 -6.47
CA ASP A 35 -10.02 -1.26 -6.49
C ASP A 35 -10.75 -2.11 -7.53
N ARG A 36 -10.01 -3.00 -8.19
CA ARG A 36 -10.59 -3.99 -9.12
C ARG A 36 -11.44 -5.05 -8.42
N SER A 37 -11.38 -5.10 -7.11
CA SER A 37 -12.19 -5.94 -6.24
C SER A 37 -12.83 -5.10 -5.13
N LEU A 38 -13.17 -5.71 -4.01
CA LEU A 38 -13.69 -5.00 -2.85
C LEU A 38 -12.57 -4.27 -2.09
N ILE A 39 -12.81 -3.02 -1.74
CA ILE A 39 -11.88 -2.16 -1.00
C ILE A 39 -11.32 -2.85 0.26
N GLY A 40 -10.00 -2.97 0.32
CA GLY A 40 -9.28 -3.58 1.44
C GLY A 40 -9.56 -5.07 1.65
N ARG A 41 -10.01 -5.79 0.62
CA ARG A 41 -10.30 -7.23 0.70
C ARG A 41 -9.51 -8.07 -0.30
N GLY A 42 -8.63 -7.45 -1.06
CA GLY A 42 -7.74 -8.11 -2.02
C GLY A 42 -6.27 -7.71 -1.82
N GLY A 43 -5.39 -8.29 -2.65
CA GLY A 43 -3.99 -7.96 -2.69
C GLY A 43 -3.13 -8.64 -1.60
N ALA A 44 -1.87 -8.23 -1.52
CA ALA A 44 -0.89 -8.84 -0.64
C ALA A 44 -1.13 -8.53 0.84
N THR A 45 -1.60 -7.32 1.17
CA THR A 45 -1.76 -6.89 2.56
C THR A 45 -2.67 -7.81 3.36
N ILE A 46 -3.85 -8.14 2.83
CA ILE A 46 -4.79 -9.02 3.55
C ILE A 46 -4.28 -10.47 3.65
N MET A 47 -3.39 -10.87 2.76
CA MET A 47 -2.79 -12.22 2.76
C MET A 47 -1.51 -12.30 3.58
N ALA A 48 -0.95 -11.17 4.02
CA ALA A 48 0.24 -11.15 4.86
C ALA A 48 -0.07 -11.73 6.23
N GLN A 49 0.56 -12.86 6.56
CA GLN A 49 0.27 -13.57 7.79
C GLN A 49 1.10 -13.04 8.97
N MET A 50 2.40 -12.97 8.81
CA MET A 50 3.33 -12.99 9.93
C MET A 50 3.55 -11.61 10.57
N THR A 51 4.38 -10.77 10.01
CA THR A 51 4.94 -9.62 10.73
C THR A 51 5.05 -8.37 9.85
N VAL A 52 5.25 -7.22 10.51
CA VAL A 52 5.64 -5.95 9.89
C VAL A 52 6.89 -5.44 10.60
N ALA A 53 7.93 -5.10 9.84
CA ALA A 53 9.19 -4.62 10.40
C ALA A 53 9.16 -3.11 10.65
N ALA A 54 9.44 -2.69 11.90
CA ALA A 54 9.69 -1.30 12.27
C ALA A 54 10.43 -1.24 13.62
N ALA A 55 11.29 -0.26 13.80
CA ALA A 55 12.10 -0.09 15.00
C ALA A 55 11.27 0.54 16.15
N VAL A 56 10.28 -0.18 16.66
CA VAL A 56 9.31 0.27 17.68
C VAL A 56 9.46 -0.46 19.03
N GLY A 57 10.58 -1.12 19.25
CA GLY A 57 10.90 -1.81 20.49
C GLY A 57 11.03 -0.90 21.71
N PRO A 58 11.34 -1.46 22.91
CA PRO A 58 11.65 -0.66 24.09
C PRO A 58 12.74 0.38 23.84
N PRO A 59 12.74 1.51 24.57
CA PRO A 59 13.77 2.54 24.38
C PRO A 59 15.19 1.96 24.42
N GLY A 60 16.02 2.29 23.43
CA GLY A 60 17.40 1.82 23.31
C GLY A 60 17.59 0.41 22.75
N SER A 61 16.52 -0.37 22.52
CA SER A 61 16.63 -1.72 21.96
C SER A 61 16.84 -1.72 20.44
N ASP A 62 16.27 -0.73 19.73
CA ASP A 62 16.39 -0.59 18.29
C ASP A 62 16.27 0.86 17.87
N HIS A 63 16.68 1.15 16.62
CA HIS A 63 16.58 2.46 15.99
C HIS A 63 16.42 2.29 14.46
N TRP A 64 15.68 3.16 13.80
CA TRP A 64 15.44 3.08 12.36
C TRP A 64 16.72 3.03 11.51
N ARG A 65 17.86 3.61 12.02
CA ARG A 65 19.16 3.52 11.33
C ARG A 65 19.72 2.10 11.29
N HIS A 66 19.46 1.28 12.30
CA HIS A 66 19.82 -0.14 12.27
C HIS A 66 18.93 -0.89 11.26
N HIS A 67 17.63 -0.57 11.23
CA HIS A 67 16.72 -1.10 10.21
C HIS A 67 17.17 -0.74 8.80
N LEU A 68 17.56 0.51 8.57
CA LEU A 68 18.13 0.96 7.29
C LEU A 68 19.39 0.18 6.92
N ALA A 69 20.33 0.01 7.86
CA ALA A 69 21.56 -0.74 7.59
C ALA A 69 21.25 -2.18 7.13
N ASP A 70 20.37 -2.89 7.84
CA ASP A 70 19.94 -4.25 7.44
C ASP A 70 19.26 -4.25 6.07
N THR A 71 18.40 -3.26 5.79
CA THR A 71 17.69 -3.13 4.51
C THR A 71 18.67 -2.95 3.35
N LEU A 72 19.68 -2.09 3.49
CA LEU A 72 20.68 -1.86 2.45
C LEU A 72 21.57 -3.09 2.23
N VAL A 73 21.94 -3.79 3.30
CA VAL A 73 22.71 -5.05 3.21
C VAL A 73 21.88 -6.13 2.46
N ALA A 74 20.61 -6.29 2.85
CA ALA A 74 19.71 -7.25 2.20
C ALA A 74 19.47 -6.93 0.72
N GLY A 75 19.39 -5.65 0.39
CA GLY A 75 19.17 -5.14 -0.97
C GLY A 75 20.39 -5.26 -1.90
N ARG A 76 21.57 -5.62 -1.38
CA ARG A 76 22.80 -5.91 -2.17
C ARG A 76 23.16 -4.84 -3.21
N GLY A 77 22.91 -3.57 -2.90
CA GLY A 77 23.21 -2.44 -3.77
C GLY A 77 22.11 -2.09 -4.78
N LEU A 78 20.98 -2.80 -4.79
CA LEU A 78 19.85 -2.51 -5.68
C LEU A 78 18.85 -1.51 -5.06
N CYS A 79 18.86 -1.33 -3.72
CA CYS A 79 17.99 -0.37 -3.07
C CYS A 79 18.36 1.08 -3.41
N ASP A 80 17.36 1.93 -3.64
CA ASP A 80 17.52 3.36 -3.53
C ASP A 80 17.71 3.71 -2.03
N PRO A 81 18.86 4.27 -1.61
CA PRO A 81 19.16 4.53 -0.20
C PRO A 81 18.24 5.57 0.43
N GLU A 82 17.76 6.56 -0.34
CA GLU A 82 16.85 7.59 0.17
C GLU A 82 15.45 7.03 0.40
N LEU A 83 14.93 6.21 -0.52
CA LEU A 83 13.65 5.54 -0.34
C LEU A 83 13.70 4.54 0.82
N ALA A 84 14.81 3.79 0.95
CA ALA A 84 15.03 2.89 2.08
C ALA A 84 15.07 3.65 3.41
N ARG A 85 15.76 4.80 3.46
CA ARG A 85 15.80 5.67 4.65
C ARG A 85 14.42 6.16 5.03
N LEU A 86 13.67 6.70 4.07
CA LEU A 86 12.31 7.20 4.27
C LEU A 86 11.39 6.10 4.82
N LEU A 87 11.45 4.90 4.25
CA LEU A 87 10.66 3.75 4.70
C LEU A 87 10.97 3.37 6.15
N CYS A 88 12.26 3.23 6.49
CA CYS A 88 12.67 2.78 7.82
C CYS A 88 12.39 3.83 8.90
N GLU A 89 12.56 5.12 8.58
CA GLU A 89 12.30 6.23 9.48
C GLU A 89 10.81 6.43 9.72
N ALA A 90 10.02 6.58 8.66
CA ALA A 90 8.57 6.77 8.75
C ALA A 90 7.84 5.54 9.29
N GLY A 91 8.37 4.34 9.06
CA GLY A 91 7.78 3.10 9.54
C GLY A 91 7.55 3.05 11.05
N VAL A 92 8.38 3.75 11.84
CA VAL A 92 8.20 3.85 13.30
C VAL A 92 6.91 4.56 13.63
N GLU A 93 6.67 5.74 13.05
CA GLU A 93 5.47 6.53 13.30
C GLU A 93 4.21 5.82 12.77
N VAL A 94 4.30 5.21 11.59
CA VAL A 94 3.20 4.47 10.97
C VAL A 94 2.71 3.33 11.85
N ILE A 95 3.60 2.53 12.45
CA ILE A 95 3.20 1.45 13.36
C ILE A 95 2.57 2.01 14.65
N GLN A 96 3.10 3.10 15.19
CA GLN A 96 2.50 3.78 16.35
C GLN A 96 1.13 4.35 16.02
N GLU A 97 0.93 4.87 14.83
CA GLU A 97 -0.37 5.33 14.38
C GLU A 97 -1.37 4.19 14.23
N MET A 98 -0.95 3.09 13.62
CA MET A 98 -1.78 1.88 13.53
C MET A 98 -2.15 1.32 14.93
N GLU A 99 -1.27 1.47 15.92
CA GLU A 99 -1.60 1.17 17.33
C GLU A 99 -2.70 2.08 17.85
N ARG A 100 -2.62 3.40 17.59
CA ARG A 100 -3.70 4.35 17.93
C ARG A 100 -5.03 4.00 17.25
N TRP A 101 -4.97 3.44 16.04
CA TRP A 101 -6.16 2.96 15.29
C TRP A 101 -6.66 1.59 15.75
N LYS A 102 -6.00 0.98 16.75
CA LYS A 102 -6.41 -0.30 17.36
C LYS A 102 -6.28 -1.50 16.40
N VAL A 103 -5.15 -1.61 15.71
CA VAL A 103 -4.81 -2.82 14.94
C VAL A 103 -4.79 -4.05 15.84
N GLY A 104 -4.38 -3.89 17.12
CA GLY A 104 -4.33 -4.98 18.07
C GLY A 104 -3.00 -5.73 18.07
N TRP A 105 -1.89 -5.00 17.91
CA TRP A 105 -0.55 -5.58 18.01
C TRP A 105 -0.34 -6.37 19.29
N ALA A 106 0.36 -7.50 19.19
CA ALA A 106 0.78 -8.28 20.36
C ALA A 106 1.65 -7.41 21.28
N ARG A 107 1.49 -7.61 22.60
CA ARG A 107 2.17 -6.80 23.62
C ARG A 107 2.92 -7.65 24.62
N ASP A 108 3.96 -7.03 25.18
CA ASP A 108 4.65 -7.53 26.38
C ASP A 108 4.70 -6.36 27.37
N GLY A 109 3.81 -6.38 28.33
CA GLY A 109 3.58 -5.26 29.23
C GLY A 109 3.19 -3.97 28.48
N ALA A 110 3.99 -2.91 28.65
CA ALA A 110 3.75 -1.61 28.03
C ALA A 110 4.24 -1.53 26.57
N HIS A 111 5.06 -2.49 26.10
CA HIS A 111 5.71 -2.43 24.80
C HIS A 111 5.05 -3.34 23.76
N LEU A 112 5.20 -2.98 22.47
CA LEU A 112 4.84 -3.87 21.38
C LEU A 112 5.79 -5.07 21.36
N ARG A 113 5.22 -6.27 21.28
CA ARG A 113 6.00 -7.49 21.14
C ARG A 113 6.55 -7.61 19.73
N SER A 114 7.84 -7.88 19.61
CA SER A 114 8.52 -8.07 18.33
C SER A 114 9.34 -9.36 18.32
N VAL A 115 9.56 -9.89 17.14
CA VAL A 115 10.43 -11.03 16.87
C VAL A 115 11.52 -10.64 15.89
N GLN A 116 12.63 -11.38 15.92
CA GLN A 116 13.68 -11.26 14.92
C GLN A 116 13.37 -12.17 13.75
N ALA A 117 13.20 -11.58 12.56
CA ALA A 117 13.06 -12.32 11.32
C ALA A 117 14.41 -12.42 10.59
N PRO A 118 14.57 -13.38 9.65
CA PRO A 118 15.77 -13.46 8.82
C PRO A 118 16.07 -12.14 8.10
N GLY A 119 17.35 -11.76 8.06
CA GLY A 119 17.80 -10.50 7.48
C GLY A 119 17.84 -9.31 8.45
N HIS A 120 17.34 -9.47 9.67
CA HIS A 120 17.40 -8.44 10.70
C HIS A 120 18.43 -8.79 11.77
N ASP A 121 19.19 -7.81 12.24
CA ASP A 121 20.21 -7.99 13.30
C ASP A 121 19.59 -8.01 14.71
N ARG A 122 18.30 -7.62 14.85
CA ARG A 122 17.58 -7.55 16.12
C ARG A 122 16.06 -7.67 15.97
N PRO A 123 15.31 -7.95 17.07
CA PRO A 123 13.86 -8.00 17.04
C PRO A 123 13.25 -6.64 16.69
N ARG A 124 12.54 -6.55 15.57
CA ARG A 124 11.77 -5.38 15.16
C ARG A 124 10.48 -5.72 14.40
N CYS A 125 10.20 -7.00 14.23
CA CYS A 125 9.06 -7.46 13.48
C CYS A 125 7.86 -7.62 14.41
N VAL A 126 6.97 -6.61 14.41
CA VAL A 126 5.72 -6.61 15.19
C VAL A 126 4.64 -7.45 14.50
N TYR A 127 3.69 -7.95 15.26
CA TYR A 127 2.61 -8.81 14.76
C TYR A 127 1.36 -8.70 15.64
N VAL A 128 0.22 -9.12 15.12
CA VAL A 128 -1.03 -9.31 15.90
C VAL A 128 -1.04 -10.74 16.44
N ASP A 129 -1.01 -11.67 15.52
CA ASP A 129 -0.62 -13.07 15.66
C ASP A 129 0.04 -13.50 14.35
N PHE A 130 0.59 -14.73 14.29
CA PHE A 130 1.32 -15.17 13.09
C PHE A 130 0.44 -15.62 11.92
N LEU A 131 -0.88 -15.45 12.00
CA LEU A 131 -1.83 -15.83 10.96
C LEU A 131 -2.67 -14.67 10.47
N SER A 132 -2.88 -13.63 11.27
CA SER A 132 -3.87 -12.59 11.00
C SER A 132 -3.34 -11.15 11.03
N THR A 133 -2.04 -10.93 11.07
CA THR A 133 -1.45 -9.57 11.08
C THR A 133 -1.93 -8.73 9.90
N GLY A 134 -1.85 -9.24 8.67
CA GLY A 134 -2.33 -8.54 7.49
C GLY A 134 -3.85 -8.31 7.46
N PRO A 135 -4.67 -9.33 7.76
CA PRO A 135 -6.11 -9.14 7.94
C PRO A 135 -6.48 -8.05 8.95
N ALA A 136 -5.79 -7.99 10.11
CA ALA A 136 -6.01 -6.96 11.13
C ALA A 136 -5.65 -5.56 10.62
N VAL A 137 -4.47 -5.40 10.02
CA VAL A 137 -4.03 -4.14 9.38
C VAL A 137 -5.03 -3.71 8.32
N SER A 138 -5.41 -4.60 7.40
CA SER A 138 -6.34 -4.29 6.32
C SER A 138 -7.73 -3.91 6.84
N LYS A 139 -8.25 -4.62 7.86
CA LYS A 139 -9.51 -4.28 8.52
C LYS A 139 -9.48 -2.89 9.15
N THR A 140 -8.40 -2.56 9.83
CA THR A 140 -8.22 -1.27 10.51
C THR A 140 -8.15 -0.13 9.50
N LEU A 141 -7.30 -0.24 8.48
CA LEU A 141 -7.18 0.77 7.40
C LEU A 141 -8.52 0.97 6.69
N ARG A 142 -9.22 -0.11 6.35
CA ARG A 142 -10.55 -0.01 5.75
C ARG A 142 -11.54 0.73 6.65
N GLY A 143 -11.50 0.48 7.97
CA GLY A 143 -12.31 1.21 8.93
C GLY A 143 -11.99 2.71 8.98
N VAL A 144 -10.72 3.11 8.89
CA VAL A 144 -10.30 4.51 8.82
C VAL A 144 -10.79 5.15 7.52
N VAL A 145 -10.55 4.50 6.37
CA VAL A 145 -11.04 4.95 5.06
C VAL A 145 -12.55 5.18 5.06
N GLN A 146 -13.30 4.26 5.66
CA GLN A 146 -14.77 4.37 5.74
C GLN A 146 -15.26 5.57 6.56
N ARG A 147 -14.50 5.95 7.58
CA ARG A 147 -14.85 7.08 8.47
C ARG A 147 -14.29 8.43 7.97
N THR A 148 -13.50 8.45 6.91
CA THR A 148 -12.90 9.66 6.36
C THR A 148 -13.80 10.26 5.28
N PRO A 149 -14.49 11.39 5.52
CA PRO A 149 -15.54 11.91 4.60
C PRO A 149 -15.04 12.29 3.22
N ARG A 150 -13.75 12.68 3.11
CA ARG A 150 -13.11 13.08 1.84
C ARG A 150 -12.69 11.92 0.95
N ILE A 151 -12.91 10.66 1.36
CA ILE A 151 -12.55 9.48 0.57
C ILE A 151 -13.81 8.84 0.00
N GLU A 152 -14.05 9.07 -1.29
CA GLU A 152 -15.02 8.29 -2.07
C GLU A 152 -14.37 6.96 -2.48
N ARG A 153 -15.14 5.90 -2.48
CA ARG A 153 -14.66 4.53 -2.74
C ARG A 153 -15.44 3.90 -3.89
N LEU A 154 -14.72 3.30 -4.82
CA LEU A 154 -15.32 2.56 -5.93
C LEU A 154 -14.63 1.19 -6.04
N GLY A 155 -15.32 0.12 -5.63
CA GLY A 155 -14.92 -1.26 -5.87
C GLY A 155 -15.36 -1.76 -7.24
N ASP A 156 -14.91 -2.97 -7.59
CA ASP A 156 -15.19 -3.63 -8.88
C ASP A 156 -14.86 -2.75 -10.09
N ALA A 157 -13.84 -1.91 -9.94
CA ALA A 157 -13.40 -0.87 -10.85
C ALA A 157 -12.01 -1.20 -11.41
N LEU A 158 -11.98 -1.73 -12.63
CA LEU A 158 -10.74 -2.02 -13.34
C LEU A 158 -10.30 -0.78 -14.12
N VAL A 159 -9.17 -0.22 -13.74
CA VAL A 159 -8.51 0.84 -14.51
C VAL A 159 -7.83 0.20 -15.73
N THR A 160 -8.23 0.61 -16.93
CA THR A 160 -7.69 0.08 -18.18
C THR A 160 -6.58 0.95 -18.74
N ASP A 161 -6.68 2.27 -18.56
CA ASP A 161 -5.70 3.23 -19.08
C ASP A 161 -5.62 4.48 -18.21
N LEU A 162 -4.44 5.12 -18.22
CA LEU A 162 -4.25 6.46 -17.73
C LEU A 162 -4.47 7.47 -18.87
N VAL A 163 -5.16 8.55 -18.58
CA VAL A 163 -5.35 9.64 -19.54
C VAL A 163 -4.19 10.62 -19.37
N THR A 164 -3.45 10.85 -20.45
CA THR A 164 -2.33 11.79 -20.47
C THR A 164 -2.64 12.98 -21.37
N ARG A 165 -2.22 14.17 -20.98
CA ARG A 165 -2.24 15.38 -21.78
C ARG A 165 -0.89 16.07 -21.62
N ASP A 166 -0.21 16.34 -22.72
CA ASP A 166 1.10 16.99 -22.75
C ASP A 166 2.13 16.32 -21.81
N GLY A 167 2.13 14.97 -21.77
CA GLY A 167 3.02 14.18 -20.93
C GLY A 167 2.62 14.11 -19.45
N VAL A 168 1.51 14.72 -19.04
CA VAL A 168 1.01 14.71 -17.66
C VAL A 168 -0.22 13.81 -17.55
N VAL A 169 -0.26 12.96 -16.53
CA VAL A 169 -1.45 12.15 -16.22
C VAL A 169 -2.53 13.04 -15.63
N THR A 170 -3.69 13.08 -16.28
CA THR A 170 -4.85 13.93 -15.91
C THR A 170 -6.07 13.11 -15.50
N GLY A 171 -5.95 11.79 -15.42
CA GLY A 171 -7.03 10.91 -15.01
C GLY A 171 -6.90 9.49 -15.51
N ALA A 172 -8.00 8.77 -15.52
CA ALA A 172 -8.03 7.36 -15.91
C ALA A 172 -9.32 6.97 -16.63
N VAL A 173 -9.24 5.90 -17.42
CA VAL A 173 -10.39 5.16 -17.97
C VAL A 173 -10.60 3.92 -17.11
N VAL A 174 -11.84 3.68 -16.73
CA VAL A 174 -12.22 2.61 -15.80
C VAL A 174 -13.38 1.81 -16.36
N VAL A 175 -13.33 0.51 -16.24
CA VAL A 175 -14.45 -0.40 -16.50
C VAL A 175 -14.99 -0.92 -15.17
N HIS A 176 -16.27 -0.71 -14.90
CA HIS A 176 -16.94 -1.37 -13.79
C HIS A 176 -17.17 -2.83 -14.15
N ILE A 177 -16.56 -3.75 -13.43
CA ILE A 177 -16.43 -5.16 -13.80
C ILE A 177 -17.81 -5.84 -13.94
N GLU A 178 -18.69 -5.65 -12.96
CA GLU A 178 -20.00 -6.32 -12.96
C GLU A 178 -20.95 -5.83 -14.07
N THR A 179 -20.88 -4.53 -14.40
CA THR A 179 -21.86 -3.92 -15.32
C THR A 179 -21.31 -3.67 -16.72
N GLY A 180 -20.00 -3.82 -16.94
CA GLY A 180 -19.31 -3.48 -18.18
C GLY A 180 -19.33 -1.97 -18.52
N LYS A 181 -19.84 -1.13 -17.62
CA LYS A 181 -19.93 0.32 -17.88
C LYS A 181 -18.54 0.96 -17.86
N VAL A 182 -18.30 1.79 -18.86
CA VAL A 182 -17.07 2.60 -18.94
C VAL A 182 -17.29 3.94 -18.26
N LEU A 183 -16.32 4.30 -17.40
CA LEU A 183 -16.25 5.57 -16.68
C LEU A 183 -14.96 6.29 -17.08
N THR A 184 -14.99 7.61 -17.08
CA THR A 184 -13.78 8.45 -17.13
C THR A 184 -13.64 9.22 -15.84
N ILE A 185 -12.42 9.29 -15.32
CA ILE A 185 -12.12 10.00 -14.08
C ILE A 185 -11.08 11.05 -14.39
N GLY A 186 -11.39 12.32 -14.09
CA GLY A 186 -10.41 13.40 -14.06
C GLY A 186 -9.78 13.52 -12.69
N ALA A 187 -8.47 13.71 -12.62
CA ALA A 187 -7.75 13.92 -11.36
C ALA A 187 -6.55 14.84 -11.54
N ASN A 188 -6.25 15.66 -10.51
CA ASN A 188 -5.08 16.53 -10.51
C ASN A 188 -3.78 15.73 -10.24
N ALA A 189 -3.90 14.65 -9.46
CA ALA A 189 -2.81 13.71 -9.19
C ALA A 189 -3.33 12.27 -9.19
N THR A 190 -2.48 11.32 -9.60
CA THR A 190 -2.81 9.90 -9.60
C THR A 190 -1.73 9.11 -8.86
N ILE A 191 -2.15 8.28 -7.91
CA ILE A 191 -1.29 7.37 -7.16
C ILE A 191 -1.58 5.94 -7.61
N ILE A 192 -0.57 5.24 -8.12
CA ILE A 192 -0.65 3.83 -8.48
C ILE A 192 -0.20 3.00 -7.28
N ALA A 193 -1.13 2.25 -6.69
CA ALA A 193 -0.91 1.38 -5.52
C ALA A 193 -1.45 -0.04 -5.75
N THR A 194 -1.33 -0.54 -6.98
CA THR A 194 -1.95 -1.80 -7.45
C THR A 194 -1.26 -3.07 -6.97
N GLY A 195 -0.17 -2.94 -6.20
CA GLY A 195 0.62 -4.06 -5.73
C GLY A 195 1.57 -4.62 -6.80
N GLY A 196 2.04 -5.83 -6.59
CA GLY A 196 3.07 -6.46 -7.43
C GLY A 196 2.52 -7.20 -8.66
N LEU A 197 3.42 -7.94 -9.30
CA LEU A 197 3.15 -8.66 -10.56
C LEU A 197 3.38 -10.19 -10.47
N THR A 198 3.52 -10.73 -9.27
CA THR A 198 3.88 -12.14 -9.03
C THR A 198 2.94 -13.15 -9.72
N ARG A 199 1.68 -12.76 -9.98
CA ARG A 199 0.69 -13.59 -10.70
C ARG A 199 0.99 -13.79 -12.19
N LEU A 200 1.95 -13.09 -12.75
CA LEU A 200 2.45 -13.36 -14.11
C LEU A 200 3.16 -14.73 -14.19
N TYR A 201 3.70 -15.20 -13.07
CA TYR A 201 4.39 -16.49 -13.02
C TYR A 201 3.42 -17.64 -12.77
N ARG A 202 3.61 -18.75 -13.49
CA ARG A 202 2.73 -19.93 -13.41
C ARG A 202 2.65 -20.52 -12.01
N ARG A 203 3.79 -20.56 -11.28
CA ARG A 203 3.87 -21.08 -9.92
C ARG A 203 4.13 -19.94 -8.96
N ASN A 204 3.14 -19.60 -8.18
CA ASN A 204 3.20 -18.53 -7.20
C ASN A 204 2.14 -18.72 -6.10
N SER A 205 2.33 -18.07 -4.96
CA SER A 205 1.40 -18.02 -3.83
C SER A 205 0.70 -16.66 -3.70
N ALA A 206 0.79 -15.80 -4.73
CA ALA A 206 0.30 -14.44 -4.68
C ALA A 206 -1.24 -14.36 -4.78
N SER A 207 -1.79 -13.29 -4.25
CA SER A 207 -3.19 -12.90 -4.46
C SER A 207 -3.50 -12.77 -5.95
N ALA A 208 -4.72 -13.16 -6.34
CA ALA A 208 -5.21 -12.99 -7.72
C ALA A 208 -5.14 -11.52 -8.21
N ASN A 209 -5.08 -10.55 -7.30
CA ASN A 209 -5.00 -9.13 -7.63
C ASN A 209 -3.58 -8.66 -8.00
N MET A 210 -2.56 -9.50 -7.88
CA MET A 210 -1.17 -9.12 -8.16
C MET A 210 -0.77 -9.44 -9.61
N GLY A 211 -1.55 -8.94 -10.57
CA GLY A 211 -1.40 -9.20 -12.01
C GLY A 211 -0.45 -8.26 -12.74
N GLY A 212 0.11 -7.25 -12.08
CA GLY A 212 1.00 -6.27 -12.73
C GLY A 212 0.27 -5.16 -13.50
N ASP A 213 -1.02 -4.99 -13.28
CA ASP A 213 -1.82 -3.99 -14.02
C ASP A 213 -1.23 -2.57 -13.91
N GLY A 214 -0.77 -2.17 -12.71
CA GLY A 214 -0.17 -0.86 -12.48
C GLY A 214 1.13 -0.64 -13.23
N TYR A 215 1.94 -1.68 -13.39
CA TYR A 215 3.17 -1.61 -14.20
C TYR A 215 2.83 -1.33 -15.67
N ALA A 216 1.84 -2.04 -16.22
CA ALA A 216 1.40 -1.83 -17.58
C ALA A 216 0.80 -0.43 -17.78
N LEU A 217 0.00 0.07 -16.81
CA LEU A 217 -0.55 1.42 -16.83
C LEU A 217 0.57 2.48 -16.82
N ALA A 218 1.53 2.34 -15.91
CA ALA A 218 2.65 3.26 -15.77
C ALA A 218 3.53 3.29 -17.03
N LEU A 219 3.89 2.11 -17.55
CA LEU A 219 4.69 1.99 -18.77
C LEU A 219 4.02 2.65 -19.98
N ARG A 220 2.71 2.41 -20.19
CA ARG A 220 1.95 3.07 -21.27
C ARG A 220 1.84 4.58 -21.10
N ALA A 221 1.89 5.07 -19.87
CA ALA A 221 1.92 6.49 -19.56
C ALA A 221 3.31 7.13 -19.66
N GLY A 222 4.35 6.35 -20.01
CA GLY A 222 5.72 6.83 -20.22
C GLY A 222 6.64 6.74 -18.99
N ALA A 223 6.25 6.03 -17.94
CA ALA A 223 7.13 5.81 -16.79
C ALA A 223 8.22 4.76 -17.08
N GLU A 224 9.37 4.93 -16.47
CA GLU A 224 10.43 3.92 -16.44
C GLU A 224 10.10 2.86 -15.39
N LEU A 225 10.50 1.60 -15.68
CA LEU A 225 10.37 0.46 -14.78
C LEU A 225 11.74 0.01 -14.30
N ILE A 226 11.85 -0.37 -13.04
CA ILE A 226 13.07 -0.89 -12.42
C ILE A 226 12.77 -2.22 -11.71
N ASP A 227 13.81 -3.03 -11.47
CA ASP A 227 13.74 -4.29 -10.72
C ASP A 227 12.67 -5.25 -11.29
N MET A 228 12.69 -5.44 -12.61
CA MET A 228 11.69 -6.23 -13.34
C MET A 228 12.04 -7.73 -13.47
N GLU A 229 13.12 -8.20 -12.84
CA GLU A 229 13.54 -9.61 -12.77
C GLU A 229 12.76 -10.44 -11.73
#